data_50bf8c3c7d553fbe6e7557c6dc4898ec
#
_entry.id   50bf8c3c7d553fbe6e7557c6dc4898ec
#
_cell.length_a   1.000
_cell.length_b   1.000
_cell.length_c   1.000
_cell.angle_alpha   90.00
_cell.angle_beta   90.00
_cell.angle_gamma   90.00
#
_symmetry.space_group_name_H-M   'P 1'
#
loop_
_entity.id
_entity.type
_entity.pdbx_description
1 polymer ?
#
loop_
_entity_poly.entity_id
_entity_poly.type
_entity_poly.pdbx_seq_one_letter_code
_entity_poly.pdbx_strand_id
1 'polypeptide(L)'
;MEQKPNWVRRVLVAAVAIIAVAVTTVWLLGGFEQRRDYLTFAPGQQVDAGNLVFILDSATAQRAADGDWEVVVLGSVRNPNHESLPVITGDSGNLAIRTGTTAAVLERVELGSNAQRAVVAPDNRPIQLAAHFSLPAETSLATDLRVGVFVMEYGSTNILDLAGGERWHEADSRVYAAVLPLLLLEPQR
;
A
#
# COMPACT_ATOMS: atom_id res chain seq x y z
N MET A 1 60.25 16.43 12.40
CA MET A 1 59.01 15.61 12.46
C MET A 1 58.08 16.27 13.49
N GLU A 2 57.09 17.06 13.04
CA GLU A 2 56.14 17.71 13.93
C GLU A 2 55.11 16.64 14.42
N GLN A 3 55.14 16.35 15.68
CA GLN A 3 54.07 15.55 16.31
C GLN A 3 52.78 16.37 16.32
N LYS A 4 51.84 16.01 15.45
CA LYS A 4 50.48 16.57 15.47
C LYS A 4 49.88 16.35 16.87
N PRO A 5 49.33 17.39 17.50
CA PRO A 5 48.92 17.37 18.91
C PRO A 5 47.80 16.33 19.13
N ASN A 6 48.01 15.40 20.03
CA ASN A 6 47.09 14.31 20.37
C ASN A 6 45.67 14.76 20.78
N TRP A 7 45.53 16.06 21.13
CA TRP A 7 44.25 16.63 21.55
C TRP A 7 43.24 16.70 20.36
N VAL A 8 43.69 17.01 19.13
CA VAL A 8 42.83 17.04 17.95
C VAL A 8 42.23 15.67 17.69
N ARG A 9 43.02 14.61 17.82
CA ARG A 9 42.52 13.22 17.66
C ARG A 9 41.50 12.87 18.76
N ARG A 10 41.71 13.31 20.00
CA ARG A 10 40.78 13.07 21.13
C ARG A 10 39.45 13.82 20.92
N VAL A 11 39.48 15.07 20.44
CA VAL A 11 38.29 15.84 20.14
C VAL A 11 37.51 15.20 18.98
N LEU A 12 38.19 14.73 17.96
CA LEU A 12 37.55 14.10 16.80
C LEU A 12 36.88 12.77 17.19
N VAL A 13 37.55 11.96 18.01
CA VAL A 13 36.97 10.70 18.55
C VAL A 13 35.75 10.98 19.42
N ALA A 14 35.81 11.99 20.29
CA ALA A 14 34.69 12.38 21.13
C ALA A 14 33.49 12.89 20.30
N ALA A 15 33.72 13.66 19.25
CA ALA A 15 32.69 14.16 18.36
C ALA A 15 32.01 13.01 17.62
N VAL A 16 32.78 12.06 17.06
CA VAL A 16 32.25 10.87 16.40
C VAL A 16 31.42 10.01 17.37
N ALA A 17 31.90 9.82 18.61
CA ALA A 17 31.15 9.07 19.61
C ALA A 17 29.82 9.74 19.97
N ILE A 18 29.77 11.08 20.10
CA ILE A 18 28.55 11.83 20.38
C ILE A 18 27.56 11.70 19.21
N ILE A 19 28.03 11.82 17.98
CA ILE A 19 27.18 11.65 16.78
C ILE A 19 26.64 10.23 16.73
N ALA A 20 27.47 9.22 16.95
CA ALA A 20 27.03 7.82 16.95
C ALA A 20 25.96 7.56 18.02
N VAL A 21 26.14 8.08 19.24
CA VAL A 21 25.13 7.96 20.31
C VAL A 21 23.84 8.68 19.92
N ALA A 22 23.91 9.89 19.37
CA ALA A 22 22.75 10.67 18.95
C ALA A 22 21.97 9.93 17.84
N VAL A 23 22.65 9.42 16.82
CA VAL A 23 22.03 8.63 15.72
C VAL A 23 21.39 7.36 16.26
N THR A 24 22.09 6.62 17.14
CA THR A 24 21.54 5.40 17.75
C THR A 24 20.32 5.69 18.60
N THR A 25 20.35 6.80 19.38
CA THR A 25 19.21 7.20 20.21
C THR A 25 17.99 7.57 19.35
N VAL A 26 18.19 8.34 18.27
CA VAL A 26 17.12 8.69 17.33
C VAL A 26 16.56 7.43 16.68
N TRP A 27 17.42 6.48 16.30
CA TRP A 27 16.99 5.21 15.71
C TRP A 27 16.18 4.36 16.71
N LEU A 28 16.64 4.21 17.94
CA LEU A 28 15.93 3.46 19.00
C LEU A 28 14.58 4.10 19.40
N LEU A 29 14.44 5.41 19.25
CA LEU A 29 13.19 6.13 19.50
C LEU A 29 12.24 6.13 18.30
N GLY A 30 12.55 5.37 17.23
CA GLY A 30 11.73 5.32 16.01
C GLY A 30 11.78 6.61 15.19
N GLY A 31 12.79 7.47 15.40
CA GLY A 31 12.89 8.78 14.73
C GLY A 31 13.15 8.70 13.22
N PHE A 32 13.41 7.49 12.68
CA PHE A 32 13.49 7.21 11.26
C PHE A 32 12.31 6.34 10.77
N GLU A 33 11.35 6.01 11.65
CA GLU A 33 10.11 5.38 11.21
C GLU A 33 9.28 6.41 10.45
N GLN A 34 9.03 6.13 9.20
CA GLN A 34 8.10 6.91 8.39
C GLN A 34 6.71 6.80 9.04
N ARG A 35 6.24 7.89 9.64
CA ARG A 35 4.88 7.97 10.15
C ARG A 35 3.95 8.06 8.96
N ARG A 36 3.18 7.00 8.74
CA ARG A 36 2.10 7.01 7.77
C ARG A 36 0.87 7.65 8.40
N ASP A 37 0.34 8.65 7.74
CA ASP A 37 -0.94 9.24 8.12
C ASP A 37 -2.08 8.35 7.63
N TYR A 38 -2.78 7.73 8.57
CA TYR A 38 -3.97 6.93 8.27
C TYR A 38 -5.19 7.84 8.24
N LEU A 39 -5.73 8.05 7.04
CA LEU A 39 -6.98 8.77 6.83
C LEU A 39 -8.12 7.75 6.71
N THR A 40 -9.21 7.94 7.46
CA THR A 40 -10.36 7.04 7.38
C THR A 40 -11.36 7.52 6.34
N PHE A 41 -11.98 6.56 5.65
CA PHE A 41 -13.10 6.82 4.74
C PHE A 41 -14.23 5.82 4.97
N ALA A 42 -15.46 6.19 4.59
CA ALA A 42 -16.62 5.32 4.68
C ALA A 42 -16.80 4.49 3.39
N PRO A 43 -17.42 3.29 3.47
CA PRO A 43 -17.84 2.56 2.29
C PRO A 43 -18.67 3.45 1.35
N GLY A 44 -18.42 3.35 0.04
CA GLY A 44 -19.04 4.20 -0.97
C GLY A 44 -18.46 5.62 -1.09
N GLN A 45 -17.55 6.01 -0.23
CA GLN A 45 -16.87 7.30 -0.32
C GLN A 45 -15.74 7.24 -1.35
N GLN A 46 -15.61 8.33 -2.11
CA GLN A 46 -14.52 8.49 -3.08
C GLN A 46 -13.19 8.75 -2.38
N VAL A 47 -12.15 8.03 -2.81
CA VAL A 47 -10.78 8.15 -2.34
C VAL A 47 -9.85 8.42 -3.51
N ASP A 48 -9.11 9.51 -3.45
CA ASP A 48 -8.09 9.86 -4.42
C ASP A 48 -6.75 9.24 -4.01
N ALA A 49 -6.30 8.26 -4.79
CA ALA A 49 -5.02 7.59 -4.61
C ALA A 49 -3.88 8.22 -5.44
N GLY A 50 -4.07 9.43 -5.98
CA GLY A 50 -3.09 10.14 -6.80
C GLY A 50 -3.09 9.67 -8.26
N ASN A 51 -2.83 8.40 -8.51
CA ASN A 51 -2.90 7.83 -9.85
C ASN A 51 -4.33 7.51 -10.29
N LEU A 52 -5.15 6.98 -9.39
CA LEU A 52 -6.52 6.53 -9.62
C LEU A 52 -7.42 6.99 -8.49
N VAL A 53 -8.72 7.02 -8.76
CA VAL A 53 -9.74 7.33 -7.76
C VAL A 53 -10.61 6.10 -7.53
N PHE A 54 -10.70 5.65 -6.28
CA PHE A 54 -11.44 4.46 -5.87
C PHE A 54 -12.73 4.82 -5.12
N ILE A 55 -13.74 3.99 -5.29
CA ILE A 55 -14.92 3.91 -4.44
C ILE A 55 -15.06 2.44 -4.07
N LEU A 56 -14.92 2.11 -2.78
CA LEU A 56 -15.00 0.73 -2.30
C LEU A 56 -16.27 0.57 -1.45
N ASP A 57 -17.08 -0.43 -1.78
CA ASP A 57 -18.42 -0.57 -1.23
C ASP A 57 -18.52 -1.70 -0.20
N SER A 58 -18.03 -2.88 -0.56
CA SER A 58 -18.19 -4.11 0.23
C SER A 58 -17.10 -5.12 -0.11
N ALA A 59 -17.06 -6.21 0.64
CA ALA A 59 -16.21 -7.35 0.35
C ALA A 59 -16.99 -8.66 0.47
N THR A 60 -16.57 -9.66 -0.29
CA THR A 60 -17.02 -11.03 -0.17
C THR A 60 -15.85 -11.94 0.11
N ALA A 61 -16.06 -13.06 0.79
CA ALA A 61 -15.05 -14.08 0.99
C ALA A 61 -15.63 -15.46 0.79
N GLN A 62 -14.89 -16.33 0.12
CA GLN A 62 -15.23 -17.73 -0.09
C GLN A 62 -14.00 -18.61 0.08
N ARG A 63 -14.19 -19.89 0.34
CA ARG A 63 -13.12 -20.88 0.33
C ARG A 63 -12.76 -21.24 -1.10
N ALA A 64 -11.49 -21.08 -1.44
CA ALA A 64 -10.93 -21.58 -2.69
C ALA A 64 -10.72 -23.12 -2.63
N ALA A 65 -10.43 -23.74 -3.76
CA ALA A 65 -10.27 -25.18 -3.85
C ALA A 65 -9.07 -25.74 -3.05
N ASP A 66 -8.05 -24.95 -2.83
CA ASP A 66 -6.87 -25.26 -2.02
C ASP A 66 -7.11 -25.07 -0.50
N GLY A 67 -8.26 -24.53 -0.13
CA GLY A 67 -8.67 -24.28 1.24
C GLY A 67 -8.37 -22.88 1.76
N ASP A 68 -7.62 -22.07 1.02
CA ASP A 68 -7.38 -20.67 1.35
C ASP A 68 -8.65 -19.83 1.19
N TRP A 69 -8.63 -18.61 1.73
CA TRP A 69 -9.71 -17.67 1.53
C TRP A 69 -9.45 -16.80 0.31
N GLU A 70 -10.32 -16.85 -0.67
CA GLU A 70 -10.42 -15.83 -1.70
C GLU A 70 -11.31 -14.71 -1.18
N VAL A 71 -10.75 -13.50 -1.07
CA VAL A 71 -11.45 -12.29 -0.66
C VAL A 71 -11.54 -11.36 -1.85
N VAL A 72 -12.75 -10.89 -2.16
CA VAL A 72 -12.99 -9.97 -3.28
C VAL A 72 -13.57 -8.67 -2.73
N VAL A 73 -12.85 -7.57 -2.90
CA VAL A 73 -13.33 -6.21 -2.59
C VAL A 73 -14.01 -5.65 -3.83
N LEU A 74 -15.25 -5.23 -3.65
CA LEU A 74 -16.12 -4.70 -4.72
C LEU A 74 -16.21 -3.18 -4.62
N GLY A 75 -16.29 -2.56 -5.79
CA GLY A 75 -16.41 -1.11 -5.88
C GLY A 75 -16.32 -0.59 -7.32
N SER A 76 -15.78 0.60 -7.46
CA SER A 76 -15.46 1.18 -8.76
C SER A 76 -14.15 1.95 -8.73
N VAL A 77 -13.55 2.09 -9.89
CA VAL A 77 -12.32 2.87 -10.10
C VAL A 77 -12.48 3.77 -11.31
N ARG A 78 -11.92 4.96 -11.26
CA ARG A 78 -11.82 5.87 -12.40
C ARG A 78 -10.43 6.47 -12.51
N ASN A 79 -10.06 6.85 -13.71
CA ASN A 79 -8.79 7.47 -14.01
C ASN A 79 -9.01 8.96 -14.38
N PRO A 80 -8.61 9.89 -13.50
CA PRO A 80 -8.73 11.32 -13.77
C PRO A 80 -7.59 11.87 -14.65
N ASN A 81 -6.59 11.06 -14.95
CA ASN A 81 -5.41 11.45 -15.72
C ASN A 81 -5.67 11.38 -17.23
N HIS A 82 -4.71 11.85 -18.02
CA HIS A 82 -4.78 11.89 -19.49
C HIS A 82 -4.24 10.62 -20.18
N GLU A 83 -3.64 9.73 -19.41
CA GLU A 83 -3.06 8.47 -19.88
C GLU A 83 -3.75 7.26 -19.24
N SER A 84 -3.74 6.13 -19.94
CA SER A 84 -4.23 4.87 -19.37
C SER A 84 -3.31 4.42 -18.24
N LEU A 85 -3.86 4.13 -17.08
CA LEU A 85 -3.10 3.74 -15.89
C LEU A 85 -3.51 2.36 -15.40
N PRO A 86 -2.55 1.50 -15.03
CA PRO A 86 -2.85 0.22 -14.41
C PRO A 86 -3.30 0.40 -12.95
N VAL A 87 -4.16 -0.47 -12.48
CA VAL A 87 -4.27 -0.74 -11.05
C VAL A 87 -3.06 -1.59 -10.65
N ILE A 88 -2.22 -1.04 -9.80
CA ILE A 88 -0.95 -1.69 -9.41
C ILE A 88 -1.24 -2.79 -8.39
N THR A 89 -0.68 -3.98 -8.62
CA THR A 89 -0.82 -5.18 -7.76
C THR A 89 0.50 -5.50 -7.04
N GLY A 90 0.45 -6.43 -6.09
CA GLY A 90 1.63 -6.85 -5.32
C GLY A 90 1.97 -5.94 -4.14
N ASP A 91 3.18 -6.05 -3.63
CA ASP A 91 3.64 -5.41 -2.38
C ASP A 91 3.60 -3.87 -2.40
N SER A 92 3.76 -3.27 -3.59
CA SER A 92 3.65 -1.82 -3.80
C SER A 92 2.34 -1.45 -4.51
N GLY A 93 1.29 -2.24 -4.32
CA GLY A 93 0.01 -2.10 -4.99
C GLY A 93 -0.86 -0.98 -4.43
N ASN A 94 -1.90 -0.63 -5.20
CA ASN A 94 -2.88 0.39 -4.80
C ASN A 94 -3.71 -0.02 -3.57
N LEU A 95 -3.91 -1.32 -3.35
CA LEU A 95 -4.82 -1.84 -2.34
C LEU A 95 -4.17 -2.95 -1.53
N ALA A 96 -4.49 -3.00 -0.24
CA ALA A 96 -4.23 -4.14 0.62
C ALA A 96 -5.41 -4.36 1.57
N ILE A 97 -5.54 -5.57 2.09
CA ILE A 97 -6.55 -5.91 3.10
C ILE A 97 -5.89 -6.39 4.38
N ARG A 98 -6.64 -6.26 5.49
CA ARG A 98 -6.22 -6.78 6.79
C ARG A 98 -7.42 -7.31 7.58
N THR A 99 -7.26 -8.49 8.15
CA THR A 99 -8.17 -9.06 9.15
C THR A 99 -7.37 -9.53 10.35
N GLY A 100 -7.68 -9.02 11.54
CA GLY A 100 -6.85 -9.26 12.73
C GLY A 100 -5.38 -8.86 12.52
N THR A 101 -4.48 -9.84 12.62
CA THR A 101 -3.03 -9.68 12.40
C THR A 101 -2.59 -10.06 10.98
N THR A 102 -3.45 -10.72 10.20
CA THR A 102 -3.14 -11.18 8.84
C THR A 102 -3.43 -10.08 7.84
N ALA A 103 -2.49 -9.83 6.95
CA ALA A 103 -2.63 -8.89 5.84
C ALA A 103 -2.40 -9.62 4.52
N ALA A 104 -3.04 -9.13 3.45
CA ALA A 104 -2.79 -9.58 2.09
C ALA A 104 -2.72 -8.38 1.14
N VAL A 105 -1.90 -8.52 0.11
CA VAL A 105 -1.74 -7.54 -0.97
C VAL A 105 -2.64 -7.91 -2.14
N LEU A 106 -2.92 -6.93 -2.98
CA LEU A 106 -3.73 -7.11 -4.17
C LEU A 106 -3.04 -8.05 -5.17
N GLU A 107 -3.67 -9.18 -5.48
CA GLU A 107 -3.12 -10.17 -6.42
C GLU A 107 -3.62 -9.95 -7.84
N ARG A 108 -4.92 -9.74 -7.99
CA ARG A 108 -5.59 -9.66 -9.28
C ARG A 108 -6.72 -8.64 -9.25
N VAL A 109 -6.96 -8.00 -10.39
CA VAL A 109 -8.06 -7.05 -10.57
C VAL A 109 -8.87 -7.42 -11.80
N GLU A 110 -10.19 -7.29 -11.67
CA GLU A 110 -11.14 -7.37 -12.77
C GLU A 110 -11.83 -6.02 -12.94
N LEU A 111 -11.84 -5.49 -14.15
CA LEU A 111 -12.46 -4.20 -14.48
C LEU A 111 -13.63 -4.37 -15.43
N GLY A 112 -14.81 -4.01 -14.97
CA GLY A 112 -16.05 -4.15 -15.75
C GLY A 112 -16.32 -5.59 -16.14
N SER A 113 -16.68 -5.81 -17.41
CA SER A 113 -16.91 -7.15 -17.99
C SER A 113 -15.63 -7.80 -18.52
N ASN A 114 -14.47 -7.15 -18.38
CA ASN A 114 -13.22 -7.60 -18.99
C ASN A 114 -12.18 -7.95 -17.92
N ALA A 115 -12.20 -9.19 -17.46
CA ALA A 115 -11.31 -9.73 -16.43
C ALA A 115 -9.79 -9.71 -16.79
N GLN A 116 -9.43 -9.35 -18.02
CA GLN A 116 -8.04 -9.47 -18.50
C GLN A 116 -7.26 -8.14 -18.50
N ARG A 117 -7.89 -7.01 -18.22
CA ARG A 117 -7.21 -5.70 -18.28
C ARG A 117 -7.31 -4.97 -16.95
N ALA A 118 -6.25 -4.99 -16.18
CA ALA A 118 -6.08 -4.14 -14.99
C ALA A 118 -5.72 -2.67 -15.35
N VAL A 119 -6.14 -2.17 -16.52
CA VAL A 119 -5.81 -0.83 -17.03
C VAL A 119 -7.08 0.00 -17.17
N VAL A 120 -7.09 1.16 -16.52
CA VAL A 120 -8.19 2.13 -16.52
C VAL A 120 -7.93 3.21 -17.57
N ALA A 121 -8.85 3.35 -18.51
CA ALA A 121 -8.77 4.36 -19.57
C ALA A 121 -8.90 5.80 -19.02
N PRO A 122 -8.34 6.82 -19.71
CA PRO A 122 -8.34 8.22 -19.26
C PRO A 122 -9.65 8.95 -19.58
N ASP A 123 -10.79 8.32 -19.37
CA ASP A 123 -12.11 8.92 -19.66
C ASP A 123 -12.85 9.43 -18.41
N ASN A 124 -12.22 9.31 -17.25
CA ASN A 124 -12.75 9.70 -15.94
C ASN A 124 -14.12 9.06 -15.60
N ARG A 125 -14.52 8.00 -16.29
CA ARG A 125 -15.75 7.26 -16.02
C ARG A 125 -15.48 6.17 -14.99
N PRO A 126 -16.38 6.01 -14.00
CA PRO A 126 -16.28 4.89 -13.08
C PRO A 126 -16.47 3.56 -13.81
N ILE A 127 -15.55 2.64 -13.57
CA ILE A 127 -15.60 1.25 -14.06
C ILE A 127 -15.74 0.36 -12.83
N GLN A 128 -16.59 -0.65 -12.89
CA GLN A 128 -16.70 -1.62 -11.80
C GLN A 128 -15.36 -2.30 -11.54
N LEU A 129 -15.05 -2.45 -10.27
CA LEU A 129 -13.80 -3.04 -9.76
C LEU A 129 -14.14 -4.27 -8.91
N ALA A 130 -13.47 -5.38 -9.21
CA ALA A 130 -13.35 -6.51 -8.30
C ALA A 130 -11.86 -6.74 -8.05
N ALA A 131 -11.43 -6.49 -6.80
CA ALA A 131 -10.05 -6.64 -6.37
C ALA A 131 -9.90 -7.92 -5.54
N HIS A 132 -9.05 -8.84 -5.98
CA HIS A 132 -8.89 -10.19 -5.43
C HIS A 132 -7.65 -10.29 -4.56
N PHE A 133 -7.83 -10.94 -3.41
CA PHE A 133 -6.81 -11.18 -2.41
C PHE A 133 -6.89 -12.62 -1.94
N SER A 134 -5.76 -13.20 -1.55
CA SER A 134 -5.69 -14.52 -0.91
C SER A 134 -5.28 -14.38 0.55
N LEU A 135 -5.94 -15.13 1.44
CA LEU A 135 -5.57 -15.23 2.85
C LEU A 135 -5.44 -16.70 3.23
N PRO A 136 -4.47 -17.06 4.07
CA PRO A 136 -4.25 -18.44 4.51
C PRO A 136 -5.50 -19.09 5.12
N ALA A 137 -5.63 -20.39 4.95
CA ALA A 137 -6.76 -21.20 5.40
C ALA A 137 -7.10 -21.03 6.89
N GLU A 138 -6.06 -20.87 7.72
CA GLU A 138 -6.19 -20.68 9.17
C GLU A 138 -6.63 -19.27 9.60
N THR A 139 -6.75 -18.33 8.64
CA THR A 139 -7.15 -16.96 8.96
C THR A 139 -8.59 -16.94 9.45
N SER A 140 -8.80 -16.38 10.64
CA SER A 140 -10.13 -16.10 11.15
C SER A 140 -10.68 -14.82 10.54
N LEU A 141 -11.72 -14.95 9.73
CA LEU A 141 -12.42 -13.81 9.16
C LEU A 141 -13.42 -13.23 10.15
N ALA A 142 -13.36 -11.91 10.35
CA ALA A 142 -14.37 -11.15 11.05
C ALA A 142 -15.52 -10.77 10.08
N THR A 143 -16.60 -10.22 10.60
CA THR A 143 -17.74 -9.71 9.80
C THR A 143 -17.39 -8.44 9.00
N ASP A 144 -16.25 -7.86 9.29
CA ASP A 144 -15.70 -6.65 8.70
C ASP A 144 -14.26 -6.85 8.28
N LEU A 145 -13.92 -6.22 7.17
CA LEU A 145 -12.62 -6.26 6.55
C LEU A 145 -12.00 -4.86 6.54
N ARG A 146 -10.76 -4.72 7.01
CA ARG A 146 -10.01 -3.47 6.85
C ARG A 146 -9.36 -3.46 5.48
N VAL A 147 -9.62 -2.39 4.72
CA VAL A 147 -9.00 -2.16 3.41
C VAL A 147 -8.17 -0.90 3.47
N GLY A 148 -6.94 -0.98 2.98
CA GLY A 148 -6.04 0.16 2.76
C GLY A 148 -6.00 0.53 1.29
N VAL A 149 -6.10 1.83 1.00
CA VAL A 149 -5.84 2.42 -0.31
C VAL A 149 -4.58 3.25 -0.19
N PHE A 150 -3.53 2.87 -0.90
CA PHE A 150 -2.24 3.54 -0.87
C PHE A 150 -2.22 4.69 -1.88
N VAL A 151 -1.74 5.84 -1.43
CA VAL A 151 -1.53 6.98 -2.31
C VAL A 151 -0.29 6.75 -3.15
N MET A 152 -0.42 6.97 -4.45
CA MET A 152 0.66 6.84 -5.42
C MET A 152 1.17 8.21 -5.83
N GLU A 153 2.47 8.34 -5.98
CA GLU A 153 3.14 9.52 -6.50
C GLU A 153 3.92 9.17 -7.77
N TYR A 154 3.94 10.09 -8.73
CA TYR A 154 4.73 9.93 -9.94
C TYR A 154 6.09 10.57 -9.75
N GLY A 155 7.14 9.81 -9.89
CA GLY A 155 8.51 10.30 -9.72
C GLY A 155 9.56 9.21 -9.68
N SER A 156 10.79 9.60 -9.36
CA SER A 156 11.90 8.68 -9.14
C SER A 156 11.87 8.16 -7.69
N THR A 157 11.96 6.85 -7.51
CA THR A 157 11.99 6.20 -6.20
C THR A 157 13.32 6.38 -5.46
N ASN A 158 14.37 6.85 -6.15
CA ASN A 158 15.71 7.00 -5.59
C ASN A 158 16.40 8.24 -6.15
N ILE A 159 16.86 9.12 -5.27
CA ILE A 159 17.70 10.29 -5.65
C ILE A 159 18.99 9.87 -6.38
N LEU A 160 19.44 8.63 -6.18
CA LEU A 160 20.65 8.07 -6.79
C LEU A 160 20.35 7.17 -8.01
N ASP A 161 19.08 6.92 -8.32
CA ASP A 161 18.69 6.08 -9.46
C ASP A 161 18.63 6.91 -10.75
N LEU A 162 19.81 7.27 -11.26
CA LEU A 162 19.97 8.00 -12.51
C LEU A 162 19.50 7.21 -13.75
N ALA A 163 19.20 5.93 -13.60
CA ALA A 163 18.77 5.02 -14.68
C ALA A 163 17.30 4.56 -14.56
N GLY A 164 16.64 4.79 -13.42
CA GLY A 164 15.35 4.16 -13.09
C GLY A 164 14.11 4.76 -13.74
N GLY A 165 14.20 5.95 -14.31
CA GLY A 165 13.05 6.66 -14.89
C GLY A 165 11.99 7.03 -13.86
N GLU A 166 11.08 7.92 -14.24
CA GLU A 166 9.90 8.26 -13.43
C GLU A 166 8.83 7.18 -13.58
N ARG A 167 8.23 6.79 -12.46
CA ARG A 167 7.13 5.81 -12.40
C ARG A 167 6.20 6.11 -11.23
N TRP A 168 5.01 5.54 -11.28
CA TRP A 168 4.11 5.53 -10.14
C TRP A 168 4.66 4.61 -9.06
N HIS A 169 4.75 5.10 -7.84
CA HIS A 169 5.17 4.35 -6.65
C HIS A 169 4.35 4.78 -5.44
N GLU A 170 4.32 3.95 -4.42
CA GLU A 170 3.63 4.25 -3.17
C GLU A 170 4.25 5.48 -2.51
N ALA A 171 3.40 6.47 -2.19
CA ALA A 171 3.79 7.62 -1.39
C ALA A 171 4.00 7.19 0.06
N ASP A 172 5.16 7.48 0.61
CA ASP A 172 5.56 7.02 1.95
C ASP A 172 4.70 7.60 3.10
N SER A 173 3.83 8.58 2.81
CA SER A 173 3.21 9.40 3.84
C SER A 173 1.73 9.16 4.10
N ARG A 174 0.97 8.58 3.15
CA ARG A 174 -0.50 8.54 3.26
C ARG A 174 -1.11 7.20 2.87
N VAL A 175 -1.99 6.71 3.74
CA VAL A 175 -2.83 5.53 3.47
C VAL A 175 -4.25 5.87 3.86
N TYR A 176 -5.20 5.70 2.95
CA TYR A 176 -6.62 5.73 3.29
C TYR A 176 -7.05 4.36 3.78
N ALA A 177 -7.79 4.29 4.87
CA ALA A 177 -8.25 3.05 5.46
C ALA A 177 -9.77 3.06 5.68
N ALA A 178 -10.43 1.98 5.30
CA ALA A 178 -11.84 1.75 5.58
C ALA A 178 -12.08 0.41 6.24
N VAL A 179 -13.21 0.29 6.88
CA VAL A 179 -13.79 -0.98 7.31
C VAL A 179 -14.97 -1.26 6.41
N LEU A 180 -14.86 -2.32 5.61
CA LEU A 180 -15.93 -2.76 4.69
C LEU A 180 -16.72 -3.91 5.29
N PRO A 181 -18.06 -3.96 5.08
CA PRO A 181 -18.84 -5.13 5.42
C PRO A 181 -18.37 -6.33 4.60
N LEU A 182 -18.14 -7.47 5.26
CA LEU A 182 -17.68 -8.71 4.65
C LEU A 182 -18.81 -9.73 4.64
N LEU A 183 -19.19 -10.19 3.46
CA LEU A 183 -20.16 -11.26 3.26
C LEU A 183 -19.43 -12.58 3.00
N LEU A 184 -19.64 -13.57 3.84
CA LEU A 184 -19.16 -14.92 3.64
C LEU A 184 -20.08 -15.66 2.68
N LEU A 185 -19.52 -16.15 1.57
CA LEU A 185 -20.24 -16.96 0.60
C LEU A 185 -20.07 -18.44 0.95
N GLU A 186 -21.16 -19.19 0.86
CA GLU A 186 -21.09 -20.65 1.00
C GLU A 186 -20.34 -21.26 -0.19
N PRO A 187 -19.50 -22.29 0.04
CA PRO A 187 -18.82 -22.96 -1.07
C PRO A 187 -19.87 -23.56 -2.03
N GLN A 188 -19.72 -23.22 -3.31
CA GLN A 188 -20.54 -23.87 -4.34
C GLN A 188 -20.19 -25.36 -4.37
N ARG A 189 -21.19 -26.22 -4.10
CA ARG A 189 -21.06 -27.67 -4.16
C ARG A 189 -21.11 -28.17 -5.58
#